data_13674fbad4a2cbe76047c21ecf54e6c5
#
_entry.id   13674fbad4a2cbe76047c21ecf54e6c5
#
_cell.length_a   1.000
_cell.length_b   1.000
_cell.length_c   1.000
_cell.angle_alpha   90.00
_cell.angle_beta   90.00
_cell.angle_gamma   90.00
#
_symmetry.space_group_name_H-M   'P 1'
#
loop_
_entity.id
_entity.type
_entity.pdbx_description
1 polymer ?
#
loop_
_entity_poly.entity_id
_entity_poly.type
_entity_poly.pdbx_seq_one_letter_code
_entity_poly.pdbx_strand_id
1 'polypeptide(L)'
;MSSQKSLKARLRALLRPADEGDTTDIHYEGNAILRILRYMKPHLGTFFVCLALVLIATGLEIWRPIIIGDAIDEFITGQTSQVVLSDGRTEWAAGEMADARFQGVLIASAKYLLALLGLFLCNRFQFLMMQKMGQDIIYDLRNEVFTHIESLTMRFFDTTPVGKLVTRVTNDVESINEVFTDILIKLFRNVVKIAGLIVIMLSLNTRLALYSFVLLPIVLVLTVIFRLISRKTYRIVRTRLTAINTYLSEHLSGMKIIQVFGCEKQKLNEFSEKNDDLYKAGFREMMVFALFRPGLYLLSVCALAIVMGFGGRTTLAGVITIGTLYKFLQYIGSFFEPIQELAEQFSTLQSAIASSEKIFTLLDTKPLIPKNEHPVVLPEIKGRIEFDHVWFTYTGDEKDWVLKDVSFVIEPGQSVAFVGATGAGKSSILNLIGRYYDIQKGTIRVDGVDIRELSREQLRRAIGQVQQDVFLFTGDIRGNIRLLDESITDEEIENAAREVNAARFIERLPNGYSERVTERGATYSAGQRQLLSFARTLAYQPKILILDEATSNIDTETEQWIKEAVHHLMQGRTAIMVAHRLSTIQDCDRIMVMHHGRIRESGTHQELLQMNGIYKRLYELQLE
;
A
#
# COMPACT_ATOMS: atom_id res chain seq x y z
N MET A 1 21.72 16.40 -38.33
CA MET A 1 21.04 15.19 -37.80
C MET A 1 21.53 14.72 -36.42
N SER A 2 22.66 15.19 -35.90
CA SER A 2 23.17 14.79 -34.55
C SER A 2 22.53 15.55 -33.37
N SER A 3 22.13 16.80 -33.58
CA SER A 3 21.53 17.68 -32.55
C SER A 3 20.13 17.26 -32.08
N GLN A 4 19.29 16.74 -32.98
CA GLN A 4 17.94 16.28 -32.62
C GLN A 4 17.92 14.96 -31.84
N LYS A 5 18.90 14.07 -32.05
CA LYS A 5 19.05 12.84 -31.23
C LYS A 5 19.50 13.18 -29.81
N SER A 6 20.34 14.20 -29.63
CA SER A 6 20.77 14.69 -28.32
C SER A 6 19.63 15.32 -27.52
N LEU A 7 18.72 16.06 -28.15
CA LEU A 7 17.58 16.70 -27.49
C LEU A 7 16.53 15.66 -27.05
N LYS A 8 16.23 14.66 -27.91
CA LYS A 8 15.32 13.54 -27.55
C LYS A 8 15.90 12.66 -26.43
N ALA A 9 17.22 12.44 -26.42
CA ALA A 9 17.90 11.69 -25.35
C ALA A 9 17.88 12.48 -24.02
N ARG A 10 18.12 13.79 -24.05
CA ARG A 10 18.02 14.67 -22.89
C ARG A 10 16.59 14.81 -22.37
N LEU A 11 15.58 14.90 -23.25
CA LEU A 11 14.17 14.89 -22.88
C LEU A 11 13.74 13.53 -22.27
N ARG A 12 14.23 12.40 -22.80
CA ARG A 12 13.99 11.09 -22.20
C ARG A 12 14.68 10.91 -20.83
N ALA A 13 15.88 11.47 -20.66
CA ALA A 13 16.59 11.46 -19.36
C ALA A 13 15.89 12.34 -18.31
N LEU A 14 15.26 13.46 -18.72
CA LEU A 14 14.47 14.34 -17.86
C LEU A 14 13.11 13.74 -17.48
N LEU A 15 12.62 12.77 -18.25
CA LEU A 15 11.36 12.06 -18.00
C LEU A 15 11.52 10.77 -17.18
N ARG A 16 12.76 10.36 -16.84
CA ARG A 16 12.99 9.20 -15.97
C ARG A 16 12.69 9.57 -14.51
N PRO A 17 11.82 8.85 -13.82
CA PRO A 17 11.72 8.95 -12.38
C PRO A 17 13.00 8.34 -11.79
N ALA A 18 13.67 9.05 -10.90
CA ALA A 18 14.74 8.51 -10.09
C ALA A 18 14.15 8.18 -8.73
N ASP A 19 13.82 6.94 -8.54
CA ASP A 19 13.73 6.29 -7.23
C ASP A 19 15.08 5.61 -7.00
N GLU A 20 16.01 6.29 -6.37
CA GLU A 20 17.25 5.71 -5.85
C GLU A 20 16.94 5.08 -4.48
N GLY A 21 16.32 3.92 -4.47
CA GLY A 21 16.01 3.19 -3.23
C GLY A 21 15.54 1.75 -3.47
N ASP A 22 15.14 1.43 -4.69
CA ASP A 22 14.80 0.07 -5.09
C ASP A 22 15.46 -0.17 -6.46
N THR A 23 16.69 -0.70 -6.45
CA THR A 23 17.45 -1.07 -7.65
C THR A 23 16.97 -2.39 -8.24
N THR A 24 15.68 -2.53 -8.44
CA THR A 24 15.14 -3.40 -9.47
C THR A 24 14.80 -2.50 -10.65
N ASP A 25 15.43 -2.75 -11.80
CA ASP A 25 15.16 -2.07 -13.07
C ASP A 25 13.65 -1.99 -13.29
N ILE A 26 13.07 -0.83 -12.99
CA ILE A 26 11.67 -0.55 -13.30
C ILE A 26 11.64 -0.35 -14.81
N HIS A 27 11.42 -1.43 -15.54
CA HIS A 27 11.01 -1.36 -16.93
C HIS A 27 9.67 -0.60 -16.94
N TYR A 28 9.66 0.59 -17.52
CA TYR A 28 8.46 1.34 -17.87
C TYR A 28 7.65 0.50 -18.87
N GLU A 29 6.93 -0.48 -18.39
CA GLU A 29 5.94 -1.16 -19.18
C GLU A 29 4.72 -0.25 -19.29
N GLY A 30 4.42 0.21 -20.51
CA GLY A 30 3.21 0.96 -20.84
C GLY A 30 1.90 0.22 -20.49
N ASN A 31 2.02 -0.96 -19.91
CA ASN A 31 0.93 -1.84 -19.48
C ASN A 31 0.30 -1.43 -18.14
N ALA A 32 1.00 -0.68 -17.26
CA ALA A 32 0.46 -0.34 -15.94
C ALA A 32 -0.84 0.49 -16.05
N ILE A 33 -0.87 1.49 -16.92
CA ILE A 33 -2.07 2.30 -17.17
C ILE A 33 -3.21 1.44 -17.74
N LEU A 34 -2.91 0.57 -18.69
CA LEU A 34 -3.92 -0.33 -19.27
C LEU A 34 -4.47 -1.32 -18.24
N ARG A 35 -3.62 -1.80 -17.33
CA ARG A 35 -4.07 -2.67 -16.22
C ARG A 35 -4.95 -1.92 -15.24
N ILE A 36 -4.59 -0.67 -14.86
CA ILE A 36 -5.44 0.19 -14.04
C ILE A 36 -6.81 0.35 -14.71
N LEU A 37 -6.85 0.72 -15.99
CA LEU A 37 -8.09 0.90 -16.73
C LEU A 37 -8.94 -0.38 -16.84
N ARG A 38 -8.33 -1.56 -16.71
CA ARG A 38 -9.07 -2.83 -16.70
C ARG A 38 -10.01 -2.94 -15.50
N TYR A 39 -9.65 -2.41 -14.34
CA TYR A 39 -10.52 -2.40 -13.15
C TYR A 39 -11.74 -1.48 -13.34
N MET A 40 -11.68 -0.54 -14.28
CA MET A 40 -12.82 0.31 -14.62
C MET A 40 -13.87 -0.41 -15.48
N LYS A 41 -13.55 -1.57 -16.12
CA LYS A 41 -14.49 -2.28 -17.00
C LYS A 41 -15.88 -2.53 -16.41
N PRO A 42 -16.02 -3.02 -15.15
CA PRO A 42 -17.33 -3.24 -14.54
C PRO A 42 -18.13 -1.94 -14.36
N HIS A 43 -17.44 -0.79 -14.27
CA HIS A 43 -18.01 0.51 -13.93
C HIS A 43 -18.08 1.47 -15.12
N LEU A 44 -17.86 1.00 -16.37
CA LEU A 44 -17.85 1.84 -17.57
C LEU A 44 -19.16 2.63 -17.75
N GLY A 45 -20.31 2.05 -17.40
CA GLY A 45 -21.59 2.74 -17.45
C GLY A 45 -21.62 3.98 -16.55
N THR A 46 -21.21 3.83 -15.30
CA THR A 46 -21.08 4.93 -14.32
C THR A 46 -20.07 5.98 -14.80
N PHE A 47 -18.94 5.55 -15.34
CA PHE A 47 -17.91 6.45 -15.87
C PHE A 47 -18.43 7.32 -17.02
N PHE A 48 -19.13 6.73 -18.02
CA PHE A 48 -19.69 7.49 -19.12
C PHE A 48 -20.80 8.44 -18.69
N VAL A 49 -21.61 8.07 -17.70
CA VAL A 49 -22.60 8.99 -17.11
C VAL A 49 -21.90 10.17 -16.44
N CYS A 50 -20.82 9.93 -15.67
CA CYS A 50 -20.02 10.99 -15.08
C CYS A 50 -19.40 11.90 -16.15
N LEU A 51 -18.90 11.33 -17.24
CA LEU A 51 -18.36 12.08 -18.37
C LEU A 51 -19.42 13.00 -19.02
N ALA A 52 -20.64 12.48 -19.22
CA ALA A 52 -21.77 13.26 -19.73
C ALA A 52 -22.15 14.39 -18.76
N LEU A 53 -22.19 14.13 -17.45
CA LEU A 53 -22.45 15.15 -16.43
C LEU A 53 -21.37 16.25 -16.43
N VAL A 54 -20.09 15.89 -16.62
CA VAL A 54 -18.98 16.85 -16.76
C VAL A 54 -19.16 17.71 -18.01
N LEU A 55 -19.55 17.13 -19.14
CA LEU A 55 -19.81 17.88 -20.37
C LEU A 55 -20.96 18.87 -20.18
N ILE A 56 -22.06 18.43 -19.57
CA ILE A 56 -23.21 19.30 -19.28
C ILE A 56 -22.80 20.42 -18.31
N ALA A 57 -22.09 20.08 -17.22
CA ALA A 57 -21.60 21.04 -16.23
C ALA A 57 -20.67 22.09 -16.88
N THR A 58 -19.71 21.65 -17.71
CA THR A 58 -18.79 22.55 -18.42
C THR A 58 -19.55 23.42 -19.43
N GLY A 59 -20.53 22.87 -20.12
CA GLY A 59 -21.43 23.63 -21.01
C GLY A 59 -22.19 24.72 -20.27
N LEU A 60 -22.79 24.38 -19.12
CA LEU A 60 -23.50 25.36 -18.26
C LEU A 60 -22.52 26.42 -17.72
N GLU A 61 -21.30 26.05 -17.34
CA GLU A 61 -20.26 26.98 -16.86
C GLU A 61 -19.90 28.00 -17.95
N ILE A 62 -19.72 27.56 -19.20
CA ILE A 62 -19.40 28.40 -20.34
C ILE A 62 -20.64 29.26 -20.75
N TRP A 63 -21.83 28.77 -20.55
CA TRP A 63 -23.09 29.49 -20.91
C TRP A 63 -23.41 30.65 -19.96
N ARG A 64 -22.98 30.59 -18.71
CA ARG A 64 -23.28 31.64 -17.71
C ARG A 64 -22.86 33.07 -18.13
N PRO A 65 -21.59 33.31 -18.61
CA PRO A 65 -21.23 34.64 -19.11
C PRO A 65 -22.04 35.09 -20.32
N ILE A 66 -22.58 34.16 -21.13
CA ILE A 66 -23.46 34.50 -22.27
C ILE A 66 -24.78 35.07 -21.75
N ILE A 67 -25.42 34.39 -20.78
CA ILE A 67 -26.68 34.87 -20.21
C ILE A 67 -26.56 36.30 -19.66
N ILE A 68 -25.49 36.59 -18.93
CA ILE A 68 -25.25 37.91 -18.35
C ILE A 68 -24.94 38.92 -19.45
N GLY A 69 -24.06 38.56 -20.39
CA GLY A 69 -23.66 39.46 -21.48
C GLY A 69 -24.83 39.81 -22.40
N ASP A 70 -25.71 38.85 -22.73
CA ASP A 70 -26.91 39.09 -23.51
C ASP A 70 -27.90 39.96 -22.72
N ALA A 71 -28.06 39.72 -21.42
CA ALA A 71 -28.89 40.57 -20.57
C ALA A 71 -28.40 42.04 -20.49
N ILE A 72 -27.05 42.23 -20.48
CA ILE A 72 -26.46 43.57 -20.54
C ILE A 72 -26.80 44.23 -21.88
N ASP A 73 -26.60 43.53 -22.99
CA ASP A 73 -26.82 44.09 -24.32
C ASP A 73 -28.28 44.39 -24.61
N GLU A 74 -29.16 43.45 -24.25
CA GLU A 74 -30.59 43.51 -24.64
C GLU A 74 -31.41 44.35 -23.68
N PHE A 75 -31.21 44.19 -22.35
CA PHE A 75 -32.11 44.80 -21.37
C PHE A 75 -31.48 45.98 -20.63
N ILE A 76 -30.16 46.04 -20.45
CA ILE A 76 -29.52 47.14 -19.70
C ILE A 76 -29.10 48.26 -20.63
N THR A 77 -28.36 47.96 -21.71
CA THR A 77 -27.86 49.00 -22.63
C THR A 77 -28.81 49.36 -23.74
N GLY A 78 -29.80 48.47 -24.05
CA GLY A 78 -30.82 48.74 -25.04
C GLY A 78 -30.33 48.88 -26.48
N GLN A 79 -29.16 48.34 -26.81
CA GLN A 79 -28.57 48.49 -28.15
C GLN A 79 -29.30 47.73 -29.27
N THR A 80 -30.27 46.89 -28.94
CA THR A 80 -31.04 46.09 -29.92
C THR A 80 -32.45 46.59 -30.17
N SER A 81 -32.91 47.63 -29.49
CA SER A 81 -34.29 48.14 -29.60
C SER A 81 -34.35 49.62 -29.97
N GLN A 82 -33.83 49.97 -31.14
CA GLN A 82 -34.24 51.22 -31.80
C GLN A 82 -35.52 50.93 -32.58
N VAL A 83 -36.67 51.18 -31.96
CA VAL A 83 -37.91 51.30 -32.72
C VAL A 83 -37.93 52.65 -33.37
N VAL A 84 -37.66 52.70 -34.67
CA VAL A 84 -37.86 53.86 -35.49
C VAL A 84 -39.38 54.02 -35.69
N LEU A 85 -39.98 55.02 -35.04
CA LEU A 85 -41.33 55.42 -35.31
C LEU A 85 -41.44 56.02 -36.75
N SER A 86 -42.60 55.88 -37.36
CA SER A 86 -42.88 56.23 -38.73
C SER A 86 -42.72 57.72 -39.08
N ASP A 87 -42.39 58.57 -38.13
CA ASP A 87 -42.13 60.02 -38.27
C ASP A 87 -40.68 60.46 -38.01
N GLY A 88 -39.76 59.46 -37.89
CA GLY A 88 -38.34 59.73 -37.73
C GLY A 88 -37.89 60.23 -36.36
N ARG A 89 -38.73 60.21 -35.34
CA ARG A 89 -38.40 60.52 -33.94
C ARG A 89 -38.23 59.27 -33.13
N THR A 90 -37.12 59.23 -32.41
CA THR A 90 -36.86 58.22 -31.34
C THR A 90 -37.43 58.77 -30.02
N GLU A 91 -38.72 58.54 -29.73
CA GLU A 91 -39.25 58.78 -28.40
C GLU A 91 -39.21 57.54 -27.54
N TRP A 92 -38.67 57.71 -26.36
CA TRP A 92 -38.70 56.74 -25.32
C TRP A 92 -40.05 56.79 -24.56
N ALA A 93 -40.89 55.81 -24.75
CA ALA A 93 -42.01 55.56 -23.81
C ALA A 93 -41.38 55.05 -22.50
N ALA A 94 -41.02 55.96 -21.61
CA ALA A 94 -40.14 55.72 -20.50
C ALA A 94 -40.68 54.78 -19.41
N GLY A 95 -42.00 54.57 -19.31
CA GLY A 95 -42.55 53.70 -18.29
C GLY A 95 -42.72 52.23 -18.71
N GLU A 96 -43.47 51.97 -19.79
CA GLU A 96 -43.72 50.59 -20.27
C GLU A 96 -42.45 49.86 -20.73
N MET A 97 -41.49 50.60 -21.30
CA MET A 97 -40.16 50.02 -21.63
C MET A 97 -39.35 49.70 -20.41
N ALA A 98 -39.43 50.45 -19.31
CA ALA A 98 -38.71 50.15 -18.07
C ALA A 98 -39.18 48.83 -17.44
N ASP A 99 -40.51 48.60 -17.42
CA ASP A 99 -41.12 47.38 -16.92
C ASP A 99 -40.76 46.15 -17.79
N ALA A 100 -40.82 46.30 -19.12
CA ALA A 100 -40.44 45.23 -20.05
C ALA A 100 -38.94 44.87 -19.92
N ARG A 101 -38.04 45.83 -19.76
CA ARG A 101 -36.62 45.65 -19.51
C ARG A 101 -36.35 44.98 -18.16
N PHE A 102 -37.06 45.39 -17.12
CA PHE A 102 -36.98 44.80 -15.80
C PHE A 102 -37.43 43.32 -15.82
N GLN A 103 -38.54 43.02 -16.52
CA GLN A 103 -38.96 41.63 -16.74
C GLN A 103 -37.90 40.81 -17.50
N GLY A 104 -37.25 41.38 -18.51
CA GLY A 104 -36.16 40.73 -19.22
C GLY A 104 -34.96 40.39 -18.31
N VAL A 105 -34.58 41.32 -17.44
CA VAL A 105 -33.54 41.09 -16.43
C VAL A 105 -33.94 39.99 -15.43
N LEU A 106 -35.22 39.97 -14.99
CA LEU A 106 -35.73 38.90 -14.12
C LEU A 106 -35.67 37.53 -14.79
N ILE A 107 -36.04 37.43 -16.08
CA ILE A 107 -35.96 36.18 -16.85
C ILE A 107 -34.49 35.74 -17.01
N ALA A 108 -33.59 36.66 -17.32
CA ALA A 108 -32.14 36.36 -17.41
C ALA A 108 -31.58 35.89 -16.05
N SER A 109 -32.01 36.54 -14.96
CA SER A 109 -31.63 36.13 -13.59
C SER A 109 -32.17 34.75 -13.25
N ALA A 110 -33.41 34.44 -13.62
CA ALA A 110 -34.00 33.13 -13.44
C ALA A 110 -33.26 32.05 -14.25
N LYS A 111 -32.92 32.33 -15.54
CA LYS A 111 -32.08 31.44 -16.37
C LYS A 111 -30.69 31.20 -15.74
N TYR A 112 -30.06 32.25 -15.20
CA TYR A 112 -28.76 32.14 -14.53
C TYR A 112 -28.84 31.28 -13.26
N LEU A 113 -29.90 31.48 -12.43
CA LEU A 113 -30.14 30.65 -11.25
C LEU A 113 -30.41 29.18 -11.61
N LEU A 114 -31.17 28.92 -12.66
CA LEU A 114 -31.40 27.57 -13.17
C LEU A 114 -30.10 26.93 -13.67
N ALA A 115 -29.24 27.69 -14.37
CA ALA A 115 -27.92 27.21 -14.80
C ALA A 115 -27.02 26.89 -13.60
N LEU A 116 -27.04 27.72 -12.53
CA LEU A 116 -26.31 27.45 -11.28
C LEU A 116 -26.82 26.20 -10.57
N LEU A 117 -28.15 26.05 -10.49
CA LEU A 117 -28.76 24.86 -9.88
C LEU A 117 -28.40 23.59 -10.69
N GLY A 118 -28.50 23.68 -12.02
CA GLY A 118 -28.10 22.60 -12.91
C GLY A 118 -26.60 22.23 -12.73
N LEU A 119 -25.73 23.24 -12.67
CA LEU A 119 -24.30 23.07 -12.42
C LEU A 119 -24.05 22.38 -11.06
N PHE A 120 -24.72 22.85 -10.01
CA PHE A 120 -24.61 22.25 -8.67
C PHE A 120 -25.06 20.79 -8.67
N LEU A 121 -26.21 20.48 -9.26
CA LEU A 121 -26.72 19.11 -9.34
C LEU A 121 -25.79 18.20 -10.14
N CYS A 122 -25.33 18.64 -11.33
CA CYS A 122 -24.38 17.87 -12.15
C CYS A 122 -23.09 17.58 -11.39
N ASN A 123 -22.49 18.59 -10.77
CA ASN A 123 -21.26 18.39 -9.97
C ASN A 123 -21.51 17.50 -8.76
N ARG A 124 -22.64 17.64 -8.06
CA ARG A 124 -22.99 16.81 -6.90
C ARG A 124 -23.14 15.33 -7.27
N PHE A 125 -23.93 15.05 -8.32
CA PHE A 125 -24.15 13.68 -8.75
C PHE A 125 -22.86 13.06 -9.33
N GLN A 126 -22.12 13.81 -10.16
CA GLN A 126 -20.84 13.38 -10.70
C GLN A 126 -19.86 13.01 -9.58
N PHE A 127 -19.70 13.86 -8.56
CA PHE A 127 -18.80 13.62 -7.44
C PHE A 127 -19.18 12.35 -6.66
N LEU A 128 -20.48 12.21 -6.30
CA LEU A 128 -20.95 11.03 -5.57
C LEU A 128 -20.74 9.72 -6.35
N MET A 129 -21.06 9.74 -7.64
CA MET A 129 -20.91 8.55 -8.50
C MET A 129 -19.44 8.17 -8.67
N MET A 130 -18.54 9.16 -8.83
CA MET A 130 -17.10 8.90 -8.94
C MET A 130 -16.52 8.38 -7.64
N GLN A 131 -16.88 8.97 -6.50
CA GLN A 131 -16.42 8.50 -5.19
C GLN A 131 -16.87 7.06 -4.92
N LYS A 132 -18.14 6.76 -5.21
CA LYS A 132 -18.64 5.40 -5.06
C LYS A 132 -17.87 4.42 -5.97
N MET A 133 -17.74 4.75 -7.26
CA MET A 133 -16.98 3.92 -8.21
C MET A 133 -15.54 3.70 -7.76
N GLY A 134 -14.87 4.76 -7.29
CA GLY A 134 -13.50 4.65 -6.79
C GLY A 134 -13.40 3.72 -5.58
N GLN A 135 -14.32 3.84 -4.61
CA GLN A 135 -14.33 2.96 -3.44
C GLN A 135 -14.63 1.50 -3.79
N ASP A 136 -15.53 1.25 -4.74
CA ASP A 136 -15.83 -0.11 -5.21
C ASP A 136 -14.57 -0.75 -5.85
N ILE A 137 -13.87 -0.01 -6.74
CA ILE A 137 -12.62 -0.46 -7.37
C ILE A 137 -11.53 -0.73 -6.33
N ILE A 138 -11.39 0.14 -5.33
CA ILE A 138 -10.38 0.00 -4.27
C ILE A 138 -10.69 -1.18 -3.36
N TYR A 139 -11.95 -1.41 -3.05
CA TYR A 139 -12.38 -2.59 -2.30
C TYR A 139 -11.95 -3.88 -3.01
N ASP A 140 -12.24 -3.99 -4.30
CA ASP A 140 -11.89 -5.17 -5.10
C ASP A 140 -10.36 -5.35 -5.20
N LEU A 141 -9.63 -4.27 -5.51
CA LEU A 141 -8.17 -4.30 -5.62
C LEU A 141 -7.50 -4.67 -4.28
N ARG A 142 -7.98 -4.12 -3.17
CA ARG A 142 -7.43 -4.40 -1.84
C ARG A 142 -7.64 -5.86 -1.45
N ASN A 143 -8.82 -6.41 -1.73
CA ASN A 143 -9.11 -7.82 -1.51
C ASN A 143 -8.24 -8.72 -2.39
N GLU A 144 -8.07 -8.40 -3.67
CA GLU A 144 -7.22 -9.15 -4.59
C GLU A 144 -5.76 -9.15 -4.12
N VAL A 145 -5.22 -7.97 -3.76
CA VAL A 145 -3.84 -7.83 -3.27
C VAL A 145 -3.64 -8.60 -1.96
N PHE A 146 -4.59 -8.50 -1.02
CA PHE A 146 -4.49 -9.20 0.26
C PHE A 146 -4.56 -10.73 0.08
N THR A 147 -5.53 -11.22 -0.68
CA THR A 147 -5.67 -12.65 -0.99
C THR A 147 -4.43 -13.19 -1.71
N HIS A 148 -3.84 -12.38 -2.61
CA HIS A 148 -2.61 -12.75 -3.28
C HIS A 148 -1.44 -12.85 -2.29
N ILE A 149 -1.28 -11.86 -1.39
CA ILE A 149 -0.25 -11.89 -0.34
C ILE A 149 -0.37 -13.16 0.51
N GLU A 150 -1.58 -13.54 0.94
CA GLU A 150 -1.82 -14.77 1.72
C GLU A 150 -1.42 -16.05 0.95
N SER A 151 -1.48 -16.03 -0.37
CA SER A 151 -1.09 -17.16 -1.22
C SER A 151 0.41 -17.33 -1.38
N LEU A 152 1.21 -16.30 -1.04
CA LEU A 152 2.66 -16.30 -1.23
C LEU A 152 3.36 -17.21 -0.20
N THR A 153 4.57 -17.65 -0.56
CA THR A 153 5.37 -18.57 0.26
C THR A 153 6.16 -17.83 1.34
N MET A 154 6.58 -18.54 2.41
CA MET A 154 7.40 -17.97 3.49
C MET A 154 8.67 -17.30 2.98
N ARG A 155 9.31 -17.83 1.93
CA ARG A 155 10.48 -17.21 1.30
C ARG A 155 10.25 -15.75 0.88
N PHE A 156 9.03 -15.41 0.45
CA PHE A 156 8.68 -14.04 0.11
C PHE A 156 8.65 -13.13 1.35
N PHE A 157 8.10 -13.63 2.46
CA PHE A 157 8.03 -12.89 3.73
C PHE A 157 9.39 -12.73 4.40
N ASP A 158 10.30 -13.69 4.22
CA ASP A 158 11.68 -13.59 4.74
C ASP A 158 12.48 -12.47 4.04
N THR A 159 12.20 -12.23 2.76
CA THR A 159 12.92 -11.24 1.95
C THR A 159 12.22 -9.89 1.88
N THR A 160 10.93 -9.83 2.23
CA THR A 160 10.11 -8.62 2.10
C THR A 160 9.62 -8.14 3.46
N PRO A 161 10.05 -6.96 3.93
CA PRO A 161 9.58 -6.42 5.21
C PRO A 161 8.06 -6.22 5.24
N VAL A 162 7.42 -6.62 6.34
CA VAL A 162 5.95 -6.52 6.52
C VAL A 162 5.45 -5.08 6.35
N GLY A 163 6.18 -4.08 6.85
CA GLY A 163 5.83 -2.67 6.68
C GLY A 163 5.72 -2.23 5.21
N LYS A 164 6.56 -2.81 4.32
CA LYS A 164 6.46 -2.57 2.88
C LYS A 164 5.16 -3.13 2.30
N LEU A 165 4.71 -4.30 2.76
CA LEU A 165 3.45 -4.92 2.34
C LEU A 165 2.24 -4.13 2.83
N VAL A 166 2.26 -3.71 4.09
CA VAL A 166 1.22 -2.83 4.66
C VAL A 166 1.08 -1.56 3.82
N THR A 167 2.19 -0.87 3.50
CA THR A 167 2.18 0.33 2.67
C THR A 167 1.58 0.06 1.28
N ARG A 168 1.83 -1.12 0.69
CA ARG A 168 1.24 -1.48 -0.61
C ARG A 168 -0.28 -1.66 -0.54
N VAL A 169 -0.79 -2.37 0.48
CA VAL A 169 -2.23 -2.62 0.66
C VAL A 169 -2.99 -1.34 1.05
N THR A 170 -2.32 -0.39 1.72
CA THR A 170 -2.93 0.87 2.17
C THR A 170 -2.64 2.02 1.21
N ASN A 171 -1.45 2.59 1.27
CA ASN A 171 -1.12 3.85 0.61
C ASN A 171 -1.00 3.73 -0.92
N ASP A 172 -0.37 2.65 -1.44
CA ASP A 172 -0.21 2.50 -2.89
C ASP A 172 -1.55 2.21 -3.56
N VAL A 173 -2.44 1.44 -2.91
CA VAL A 173 -3.81 1.22 -3.37
C VAL A 173 -4.61 2.53 -3.35
N GLU A 174 -4.47 3.36 -2.31
CA GLU A 174 -5.15 4.67 -2.23
C GLU A 174 -4.67 5.64 -3.32
N SER A 175 -3.38 5.61 -3.66
CA SER A 175 -2.86 6.42 -4.78
C SER A 175 -3.49 6.03 -6.14
N ILE A 176 -3.90 4.78 -6.31
CA ILE A 176 -4.66 4.34 -7.50
C ILE A 176 -6.10 4.88 -7.46
N ASN A 177 -6.72 4.97 -6.26
CA ASN A 177 -8.04 5.57 -6.11
C ASN A 177 -8.08 6.99 -6.67
N GLU A 178 -7.07 7.81 -6.37
CA GLU A 178 -6.97 9.19 -6.87
C GLU A 178 -7.03 9.29 -8.40
N VAL A 179 -6.53 8.25 -9.12
CA VAL A 179 -6.64 8.22 -10.60
C VAL A 179 -8.09 8.19 -11.03
N PHE A 180 -8.89 7.32 -10.43
CA PHE A 180 -10.28 7.13 -10.81
C PHE A 180 -11.19 8.26 -10.33
N THR A 181 -11.03 8.69 -9.08
CA THR A 181 -11.94 9.64 -8.44
C THR A 181 -11.68 11.08 -8.83
N ASP A 182 -10.44 11.44 -9.13
CA ASP A 182 -10.03 12.83 -9.30
C ASP A 182 -9.30 13.11 -10.62
N ILE A 183 -8.21 12.40 -10.91
CA ILE A 183 -7.29 12.76 -12.00
C ILE A 183 -7.97 12.66 -13.37
N LEU A 184 -8.58 11.52 -13.71
CA LEU A 184 -9.18 11.31 -15.04
C LEU A 184 -10.25 12.32 -15.35
N ILE A 185 -11.13 12.60 -14.39
CA ILE A 185 -12.24 13.55 -14.56
C ILE A 185 -11.73 14.99 -14.68
N LYS A 186 -10.77 15.40 -13.83
CA LYS A 186 -10.18 16.74 -13.90
C LYS A 186 -9.44 16.97 -15.20
N LEU A 187 -8.64 16.00 -15.66
CA LEU A 187 -7.97 16.08 -16.95
C LEU A 187 -8.98 16.27 -18.09
N PHE A 188 -10.01 15.44 -18.12
CA PHE A 188 -11.07 15.54 -19.13
C PHE A 188 -11.80 16.87 -19.06
N ARG A 189 -12.26 17.27 -17.87
CA ARG A 189 -12.96 18.56 -17.65
C ARG A 189 -12.12 19.75 -18.12
N ASN A 190 -10.85 19.81 -17.73
CA ASN A 190 -9.98 20.92 -18.06
C ASN A 190 -9.67 21.00 -19.57
N VAL A 191 -9.47 19.87 -20.23
CA VAL A 191 -9.30 19.83 -21.69
C VAL A 191 -10.55 20.31 -22.40
N VAL A 192 -11.73 19.83 -22.00
CA VAL A 192 -13.02 20.25 -22.58
C VAL A 192 -13.29 21.73 -22.31
N LYS A 193 -13.00 22.21 -21.08
CA LYS A 193 -13.19 23.63 -20.70
C LYS A 193 -12.28 24.54 -21.55
N ILE A 194 -11.00 24.21 -21.69
CA ILE A 194 -10.09 25.00 -22.53
C ILE A 194 -10.55 25.00 -24.00
N ALA A 195 -10.88 23.84 -24.55
CA ALA A 195 -11.38 23.74 -25.92
C ALA A 195 -12.68 24.54 -26.11
N GLY A 196 -13.62 24.41 -25.19
CA GLY A 196 -14.88 25.16 -25.21
C GLY A 196 -14.68 26.67 -25.13
N LEU A 197 -13.79 27.14 -24.24
CA LEU A 197 -13.44 28.55 -24.13
C LEU A 197 -12.82 29.09 -25.43
N ILE A 198 -11.89 28.35 -26.05
CA ILE A 198 -11.29 28.74 -27.33
C ILE A 198 -12.36 28.86 -28.41
N VAL A 199 -13.22 27.84 -28.56
CA VAL A 199 -14.27 27.82 -29.58
C VAL A 199 -15.23 29.00 -29.40
N ILE A 200 -15.73 29.23 -28.16
CA ILE A 200 -16.69 30.30 -27.90
C ILE A 200 -16.06 31.69 -28.10
N MET A 201 -14.82 31.92 -27.66
CA MET A 201 -14.14 33.21 -27.84
C MET A 201 -13.90 33.53 -29.34
N LEU A 202 -13.51 32.51 -30.13
CA LEU A 202 -13.35 32.65 -31.56
C LEU A 202 -14.68 32.90 -32.29
N SER A 203 -15.79 32.29 -31.85
CA SER A 203 -17.10 32.50 -32.45
C SER A 203 -17.70 33.86 -32.12
N LEU A 204 -17.42 34.44 -30.94
CA LEU A 204 -17.87 35.75 -30.56
C LEU A 204 -17.14 36.88 -31.31
N ASN A 205 -15.81 36.87 -31.30
CA ASN A 205 -15.01 37.80 -32.05
C ASN A 205 -13.57 37.30 -32.23
N THR A 206 -13.19 36.87 -33.44
CA THR A 206 -11.88 36.30 -33.77
C THR A 206 -10.72 37.23 -33.48
N ARG A 207 -10.86 38.55 -33.78
CA ARG A 207 -9.75 39.52 -33.55
C ARG A 207 -9.47 39.71 -32.06
N LEU A 208 -10.52 39.86 -31.26
CA LEU A 208 -10.38 40.02 -29.80
C LEU A 208 -9.87 38.73 -29.15
N ALA A 209 -10.30 37.58 -29.65
CA ALA A 209 -9.79 36.26 -29.20
C ALA A 209 -8.27 36.14 -29.46
N LEU A 210 -7.77 36.52 -30.64
CA LEU A 210 -6.35 36.49 -30.93
C LEU A 210 -5.54 37.40 -30.02
N TYR A 211 -6.01 38.61 -29.71
CA TYR A 211 -5.37 39.47 -28.72
C TYR A 211 -5.34 38.85 -27.32
N SER A 212 -6.42 38.18 -26.92
CA SER A 212 -6.49 37.48 -25.65
C SER A 212 -5.49 36.32 -25.55
N PHE A 213 -5.20 35.65 -26.68
CA PHE A 213 -4.30 34.49 -26.73
C PHE A 213 -2.83 34.84 -26.84
N VAL A 214 -2.46 36.12 -27.01
CA VAL A 214 -1.05 36.56 -27.13
C VAL A 214 -0.21 36.14 -25.92
N LEU A 215 -0.79 36.09 -24.71
CA LEU A 215 -0.08 35.72 -23.50
C LEU A 215 -0.01 34.20 -23.29
N LEU A 216 -0.76 33.36 -24.00
CA LEU A 216 -0.77 31.92 -23.82
C LEU A 216 0.59 31.23 -24.01
N PRO A 217 1.38 31.58 -25.04
CA PRO A 217 2.73 31.02 -25.18
C PRO A 217 3.62 31.30 -23.96
N ILE A 218 3.50 32.51 -23.38
CA ILE A 218 4.28 32.93 -22.19
C ILE A 218 3.83 32.08 -20.97
N VAL A 219 2.54 31.88 -20.79
CA VAL A 219 1.97 31.04 -19.74
C VAL A 219 2.45 29.58 -19.87
N LEU A 220 2.45 29.05 -21.09
CA LEU A 220 2.91 27.69 -21.36
C LEU A 220 4.41 27.54 -21.05
N VAL A 221 5.26 28.49 -21.46
CA VAL A 221 6.69 28.49 -21.13
C VAL A 221 6.91 28.59 -19.63
N LEU A 222 6.21 29.51 -18.94
CA LEU A 222 6.30 29.66 -17.48
C LEU A 222 5.88 28.38 -16.76
N THR A 223 4.80 27.74 -17.20
CA THR A 223 4.32 26.47 -16.64
C THR A 223 5.34 25.34 -16.81
N VAL A 224 5.97 25.23 -17.99
CA VAL A 224 7.03 24.24 -18.23
C VAL A 224 8.25 24.49 -17.35
N ILE A 225 8.69 25.75 -17.23
CA ILE A 225 9.82 26.12 -16.35
C ILE A 225 9.49 25.79 -14.89
N PHE A 226 8.32 26.18 -14.43
CA PHE A 226 7.84 25.85 -13.07
C PHE A 226 7.87 24.34 -12.82
N ARG A 227 7.33 23.55 -13.73
CA ARG A 227 7.33 22.08 -13.61
C ARG A 227 8.73 21.50 -13.47
N LEU A 228 9.70 21.98 -14.25
CA LEU A 228 11.09 21.50 -14.19
C LEU A 228 11.74 21.84 -12.83
N ILE A 229 11.55 23.06 -12.34
CA ILE A 229 12.12 23.53 -11.07
C ILE A 229 11.41 22.86 -9.89
N SER A 230 10.08 22.84 -9.87
CA SER A 230 9.27 22.23 -8.81
C SER A 230 9.61 20.75 -8.63
N ARG A 231 9.75 19.99 -9.73
CA ARG A 231 10.17 18.59 -9.68
C ARG A 231 11.52 18.39 -8.99
N LYS A 232 12.50 19.28 -9.26
CA LYS A 232 13.83 19.20 -8.63
C LYS A 232 13.77 19.52 -7.14
N THR A 233 13.07 20.57 -6.74
CA THR A 233 12.94 20.98 -5.34
C THR A 233 12.17 19.95 -4.54
N TYR A 234 11.05 19.42 -5.07
CA TYR A 234 10.26 18.36 -4.44
C TYR A 234 11.11 17.11 -4.14
N ARG A 235 11.98 16.69 -5.06
CA ARG A 235 12.90 15.57 -4.83
C ARG A 235 13.83 15.82 -3.66
N ILE A 236 14.42 17.03 -3.58
CA ILE A 236 15.32 17.40 -2.49
C ILE A 236 14.58 17.33 -1.15
N VAL A 237 13.37 17.91 -1.08
CA VAL A 237 12.53 17.85 0.13
C VAL A 237 12.24 16.40 0.51
N ARG A 238 11.85 15.57 -0.46
CA ARG A 238 11.55 14.15 -0.21
C ARG A 238 12.76 13.38 0.34
N THR A 239 13.95 13.60 -0.22
CA THR A 239 15.19 12.98 0.27
C THR A 239 15.51 13.42 1.70
N ARG A 240 15.37 14.72 2.03
CA ARG A 240 15.60 15.22 3.39
C ARG A 240 14.57 14.71 4.39
N LEU A 241 13.31 14.62 3.98
CA LEU A 241 12.26 14.04 4.81
C LEU A 241 12.51 12.54 5.09
N THR A 242 12.93 11.78 4.08
CA THR A 242 13.31 10.38 4.27
C THR A 242 14.48 10.25 5.26
N ALA A 243 15.50 11.11 5.16
CA ALA A 243 16.62 11.10 6.10
C ALA A 243 16.19 11.39 7.56
N ILE A 244 15.23 12.29 7.77
CA ILE A 244 14.65 12.53 9.10
C ILE A 244 13.85 11.31 9.58
N ASN A 245 13.01 10.72 8.75
CA ASN A 245 12.21 9.55 9.13
C ASN A 245 13.10 8.36 9.50
N THR A 246 14.17 8.11 8.74
CA THR A 246 15.15 7.08 9.07
C THR A 246 15.82 7.36 10.42
N TYR A 247 16.27 8.59 10.62
CA TYR A 247 16.90 9.02 11.88
C TYR A 247 15.96 8.83 13.07
N LEU A 248 14.70 9.27 12.95
CA LEU A 248 13.70 9.11 14.01
C LEU A 248 13.41 7.65 14.31
N SER A 249 13.23 6.82 13.28
CA SER A 249 12.97 5.39 13.46
C SER A 249 14.10 4.69 14.21
N GLU A 250 15.35 4.97 13.83
CA GLU A 250 16.54 4.40 14.48
C GLU A 250 16.67 4.86 15.93
N HIS A 251 16.57 6.17 16.18
CA HIS A 251 16.81 6.74 17.49
C HIS A 251 15.67 6.48 18.48
N LEU A 252 14.40 6.46 18.03
CA LEU A 252 13.28 6.08 18.89
C LEU A 252 13.33 4.60 19.26
N SER A 253 13.72 3.72 18.33
CA SER A 253 13.95 2.31 18.63
C SER A 253 15.13 2.11 19.59
N GLY A 254 16.18 2.92 19.46
CA GLY A 254 17.36 2.91 20.31
C GLY A 254 17.30 3.83 21.53
N MET A 255 16.13 4.40 21.89
CA MET A 255 16.01 5.44 22.92
C MET A 255 16.60 5.02 24.27
N LYS A 256 16.39 3.77 24.70
CA LYS A 256 16.94 3.23 25.93
C LYS A 256 18.48 3.32 25.97
N ILE A 257 19.13 3.07 24.82
CA ILE A 257 20.60 3.15 24.72
C ILE A 257 21.05 4.61 24.84
N ILE A 258 20.36 5.53 24.15
CA ILE A 258 20.67 6.96 24.18
C ILE A 258 20.59 7.49 25.61
N GLN A 259 19.55 7.12 26.37
CA GLN A 259 19.36 7.52 27.77
C GLN A 259 20.39 6.89 28.70
N VAL A 260 20.69 5.59 28.55
CA VAL A 260 21.70 4.91 29.39
C VAL A 260 23.10 5.53 29.24
N PHE A 261 23.45 5.98 28.03
CA PHE A 261 24.73 6.60 27.75
C PHE A 261 24.73 8.14 27.89
N GLY A 262 23.59 8.76 28.21
CA GLY A 262 23.46 10.22 28.39
C GLY A 262 23.79 11.04 27.16
N CYS A 263 23.48 10.51 25.95
CA CYS A 263 23.82 11.12 24.66
C CYS A 263 22.71 11.99 24.07
N GLU A 264 21.65 12.34 24.83
CA GLU A 264 20.46 13.04 24.36
C GLU A 264 20.79 14.37 23.69
N LYS A 265 21.68 15.15 24.31
CA LYS A 265 22.09 16.47 23.80
C LYS A 265 22.82 16.37 22.47
N GLN A 266 23.69 15.37 22.32
CA GLN A 266 24.39 15.13 21.05
C GLN A 266 23.40 14.74 19.96
N LYS A 267 22.48 13.81 20.28
CA LYS A 267 21.46 13.33 19.32
C LYS A 267 20.46 14.42 18.94
N LEU A 268 20.14 15.32 19.86
CA LEU A 268 19.32 16.49 19.56
C LEU A 268 20.03 17.44 18.57
N ASN A 269 21.34 17.66 18.72
CA ASN A 269 22.09 18.49 17.78
C ASN A 269 22.12 17.87 16.37
N GLU A 270 22.39 16.56 16.26
CA GLU A 270 22.35 15.84 14.97
C GLU A 270 20.96 15.90 14.31
N PHE A 271 19.89 15.78 15.12
CA PHE A 271 18.52 15.96 14.63
C PHE A 271 18.27 17.38 14.14
N SER A 272 18.74 18.38 14.89
CA SER A 272 18.57 19.79 14.55
C SER A 272 19.22 20.15 13.22
N GLU A 273 20.41 19.60 12.92
CA GLU A 273 21.07 19.79 11.62
C GLU A 273 20.25 19.22 10.46
N LYS A 274 19.73 17.97 10.63
CA LYS A 274 18.88 17.35 9.61
C LYS A 274 17.56 18.10 9.41
N ASN A 275 16.98 18.62 10.51
CA ASN A 275 15.76 19.40 10.48
C ASN A 275 15.98 20.76 9.80
N ASP A 276 17.13 21.41 10.04
CA ASP A 276 17.50 22.65 9.36
C ASP A 276 17.70 22.44 7.84
N ASP A 277 18.28 21.30 7.46
CA ASP A 277 18.39 20.92 6.06
C ASP A 277 17.02 20.72 5.39
N LEU A 278 16.07 20.06 6.09
CA LEU A 278 14.69 19.91 5.63
C LEU A 278 13.99 21.28 5.52
N TYR A 279 14.15 22.13 6.54
CA TYR A 279 13.62 23.49 6.53
C TYR A 279 14.11 24.29 5.32
N LYS A 280 15.43 24.30 5.06
CA LYS A 280 16.01 24.99 3.90
C LYS A 280 15.50 24.44 2.56
N ALA A 281 15.33 23.12 2.48
CA ALA A 281 14.76 22.48 1.29
C ALA A 281 13.28 22.86 1.09
N GLY A 282 12.47 22.80 2.14
CA GLY A 282 11.05 23.19 2.11
C GLY A 282 10.86 24.69 1.82
N PHE A 283 11.73 25.55 2.38
CA PHE A 283 11.70 26.98 2.06
C PHE A 283 11.97 27.25 0.58
N ARG A 284 12.94 26.56 -0.04
CA ARG A 284 13.20 26.68 -1.48
C ARG A 284 12.01 26.21 -2.32
N GLU A 285 11.37 25.11 -1.93
CA GLU A 285 10.16 24.62 -2.58
C GLU A 285 9.03 25.66 -2.47
N MET A 286 8.78 26.18 -1.27
CA MET A 286 7.79 27.22 -1.02
C MET A 286 8.05 28.46 -1.89
N MET A 287 9.31 28.90 -2.04
CA MET A 287 9.68 30.03 -2.89
C MET A 287 9.34 29.81 -4.36
N VAL A 288 9.48 28.57 -4.86
CA VAL A 288 9.09 28.23 -6.25
C VAL A 288 7.58 28.44 -6.44
N PHE A 289 6.76 27.96 -5.49
CA PHE A 289 5.31 28.20 -5.53
C PHE A 289 4.93 29.66 -5.30
N ALA A 290 5.61 30.34 -4.39
CA ALA A 290 5.37 31.75 -4.06
C ALA A 290 5.67 32.70 -5.24
N LEU A 291 6.54 32.31 -6.18
CA LEU A 291 6.78 33.07 -7.40
C LEU A 291 5.83 32.67 -8.54
N PHE A 292 5.52 31.38 -8.66
CA PHE A 292 4.74 30.87 -9.79
C PHE A 292 3.27 31.30 -9.74
N ARG A 293 2.58 31.09 -8.59
CA ARG A 293 1.16 31.42 -8.47
C ARG A 293 0.87 32.93 -8.67
N PRO A 294 1.58 33.85 -7.98
CA PRO A 294 1.41 35.27 -8.24
C PRO A 294 1.85 35.68 -9.66
N GLY A 295 2.86 35.01 -10.22
CA GLY A 295 3.29 35.24 -11.61
C GLY A 295 2.20 34.90 -12.63
N LEU A 296 1.51 33.75 -12.46
CA LEU A 296 0.33 33.41 -13.28
C LEU A 296 -0.83 34.39 -13.06
N TYR A 297 -1.09 34.81 -11.81
CA TYR A 297 -2.09 35.81 -11.52
C TYR A 297 -1.78 37.15 -12.20
N LEU A 298 -0.52 37.60 -12.14
CA LEU A 298 -0.08 38.82 -12.85
C LEU A 298 -0.35 38.69 -14.36
N LEU A 299 0.00 37.55 -14.96
CA LEU A 299 -0.26 37.31 -16.39
C LEU A 299 -1.78 37.30 -16.70
N SER A 300 -2.61 36.77 -15.80
CA SER A 300 -4.06 36.82 -15.98
C SER A 300 -4.62 38.23 -15.90
N VAL A 301 -4.09 39.06 -14.99
CA VAL A 301 -4.46 40.49 -14.90
C VAL A 301 -3.94 41.28 -16.14
N CYS A 302 -2.75 40.96 -16.62
CA CYS A 302 -2.25 41.55 -17.89
C CYS A 302 -3.14 41.15 -19.08
N ALA A 303 -3.57 39.88 -19.16
CA ALA A 303 -4.52 39.44 -20.19
C ALA A 303 -5.86 40.17 -20.10
N LEU A 304 -6.39 40.34 -18.87
CA LEU A 304 -7.58 41.14 -18.64
C LEU A 304 -7.40 42.58 -19.07
N ALA A 305 -6.26 43.22 -18.76
CA ALA A 305 -5.94 44.59 -19.18
C ALA A 305 -5.85 44.75 -20.72
N ILE A 306 -5.25 43.77 -21.41
CA ILE A 306 -5.22 43.71 -22.87
C ILE A 306 -6.64 43.62 -23.45
N VAL A 307 -7.46 42.69 -22.94
CA VAL A 307 -8.86 42.57 -23.39
C VAL A 307 -9.66 43.83 -23.08
N MET A 308 -9.45 44.47 -21.94
CA MET A 308 -10.13 45.71 -21.56
C MET A 308 -9.68 46.89 -22.49
N GLY A 309 -8.40 47.00 -22.77
CA GLY A 309 -7.88 48.07 -23.65
C GLY A 309 -8.31 47.93 -25.10
N PHE A 310 -8.04 46.77 -25.73
CA PHE A 310 -8.41 46.54 -27.13
C PHE A 310 -9.95 46.34 -27.29
N GLY A 311 -10.57 45.58 -26.37
CA GLY A 311 -12.02 45.35 -26.34
C GLY A 311 -12.78 46.64 -26.06
N GLY A 312 -12.34 47.49 -25.10
CA GLY A 312 -12.93 48.77 -24.81
C GLY A 312 -12.86 49.72 -26.02
N ARG A 313 -11.68 49.80 -26.71
CA ARG A 313 -11.55 50.58 -27.95
C ARG A 313 -12.51 50.09 -29.04
N THR A 314 -12.66 48.79 -29.24
CA THR A 314 -13.59 48.21 -30.23
C THR A 314 -15.05 48.41 -29.84
N THR A 315 -15.37 48.41 -28.55
CA THR A 315 -16.71 48.75 -28.03
C THR A 315 -17.06 50.22 -28.27
N LEU A 316 -16.13 51.12 -27.93
CA LEU A 316 -16.31 52.56 -28.19
C LEU A 316 -16.44 52.89 -29.70
N ALA A 317 -15.82 52.07 -30.55
CA ALA A 317 -15.96 52.15 -32.00
C ALA A 317 -17.26 51.51 -32.54
N GLY A 318 -18.11 50.92 -31.68
CA GLY A 318 -19.37 50.29 -32.08
C GLY A 318 -19.18 48.93 -32.80
N VAL A 319 -18.00 48.35 -32.79
CA VAL A 319 -17.69 47.05 -33.46
C VAL A 319 -18.15 45.85 -32.63
N ILE A 320 -18.10 45.96 -31.31
CA ILE A 320 -18.60 44.94 -30.35
C ILE A 320 -19.47 45.61 -29.31
N THR A 321 -20.36 44.81 -28.69
CA THR A 321 -21.25 45.29 -27.63
C THR A 321 -20.59 45.26 -26.25
N ILE A 322 -21.13 45.98 -25.27
CA ILE A 322 -20.66 45.96 -23.87
C ILE A 322 -20.78 44.54 -23.28
N GLY A 323 -21.87 43.84 -23.58
CA GLY A 323 -22.08 42.46 -23.14
C GLY A 323 -21.06 41.47 -23.76
N THR A 324 -20.67 41.72 -25.05
CA THR A 324 -19.60 40.94 -25.66
C THR A 324 -18.24 41.16 -24.95
N LEU A 325 -17.91 42.43 -24.62
CA LEU A 325 -16.72 42.74 -23.83
C LEU A 325 -16.75 42.04 -22.46
N TYR A 326 -17.89 42.08 -21.76
CA TYR A 326 -18.10 41.37 -20.48
C TYR A 326 -17.86 39.87 -20.61
N LYS A 327 -18.39 39.22 -21.66
CA LYS A 327 -18.16 37.79 -21.93
C LYS A 327 -16.68 37.49 -22.07
N PHE A 328 -15.93 38.28 -22.83
CA PHE A 328 -14.50 38.12 -22.99
C PHE A 328 -13.70 38.29 -21.70
N LEU A 329 -14.04 39.26 -20.85
CA LEU A 329 -13.41 39.46 -19.55
C LEU A 329 -13.61 38.25 -18.62
N GLN A 330 -14.81 37.66 -18.61
CA GLN A 330 -15.11 36.47 -17.83
C GLN A 330 -14.38 35.21 -18.36
N TYR A 331 -14.35 35.03 -19.68
CA TYR A 331 -13.69 33.86 -20.28
C TYR A 331 -12.18 33.90 -20.11
N ILE A 332 -11.54 35.07 -20.26
CA ILE A 332 -10.10 35.17 -20.06
C ILE A 332 -9.70 34.92 -18.60
N GLY A 333 -10.54 35.38 -17.64
CA GLY A 333 -10.35 35.10 -16.23
C GLY A 333 -10.41 33.59 -15.90
N SER A 334 -11.33 32.87 -16.57
CA SER A 334 -11.54 31.42 -16.38
C SER A 334 -10.55 30.54 -17.16
N PHE A 335 -9.67 31.11 -17.98
CA PHE A 335 -8.78 30.37 -18.88
C PHE A 335 -7.52 29.84 -18.19
N PHE A 336 -7.02 30.54 -17.18
CA PHE A 336 -5.74 30.23 -16.54
C PHE A 336 -5.82 29.08 -15.52
N GLU A 337 -6.94 28.96 -14.82
CA GLU A 337 -7.15 27.93 -13.80
C GLU A 337 -7.02 26.50 -14.35
N PRO A 338 -7.68 26.11 -15.48
CA PRO A 338 -7.53 24.76 -16.05
C PRO A 338 -6.09 24.43 -16.45
N ILE A 339 -5.32 25.41 -16.91
CA ILE A 339 -3.90 25.19 -17.29
C ILE A 339 -3.07 24.86 -16.06
N GLN A 340 -3.29 25.57 -14.95
CA GLN A 340 -2.63 25.30 -13.69
C GLN A 340 -2.98 23.92 -13.16
N GLU A 341 -4.29 23.57 -13.13
CA GLU A 341 -4.74 22.26 -12.68
C GLU A 341 -4.16 21.12 -13.51
N LEU A 342 -4.09 21.25 -14.84
CA LEU A 342 -3.47 20.25 -15.70
C LEU A 342 -1.99 20.01 -15.35
N ALA A 343 -1.26 21.07 -15.01
CA ALA A 343 0.14 20.96 -14.61
C ALA A 343 0.31 20.23 -13.28
N GLU A 344 -0.58 20.49 -12.31
CA GLU A 344 -0.59 19.84 -11.00
C GLU A 344 -0.99 18.35 -11.10
N GLN A 345 -2.04 18.02 -11.86
CA GLN A 345 -2.55 16.66 -12.04
C GLN A 345 -1.53 15.70 -12.68
N PHE A 346 -0.64 16.22 -13.52
CA PHE A 346 0.38 15.39 -14.14
C PHE A 346 1.36 14.76 -13.12
N SER A 347 1.70 15.50 -12.06
CA SER A 347 2.57 14.99 -10.99
C SER A 347 1.90 13.87 -10.19
N THR A 348 0.61 14.07 -9.86
CA THR A 348 -0.19 13.08 -9.13
C THR A 348 -0.36 11.79 -9.96
N LEU A 349 -0.61 11.95 -11.27
CA LEU A 349 -0.69 10.82 -12.19
C LEU A 349 0.61 10.00 -12.24
N GLN A 350 1.78 10.66 -12.27
CA GLN A 350 3.08 9.96 -12.24
C GLN A 350 3.26 9.17 -10.92
N SER A 351 2.87 9.74 -9.78
CA SER A 351 2.92 9.05 -8.49
C SER A 351 2.02 7.81 -8.48
N ALA A 352 0.80 7.95 -8.98
CA ALA A 352 -0.16 6.85 -9.05
C ALA A 352 0.31 5.72 -9.99
N ILE A 353 0.95 6.05 -11.12
CA ILE A 353 1.55 5.05 -12.01
C ILE A 353 2.65 4.28 -11.29
N ALA A 354 3.55 4.96 -10.57
CA ALA A 354 4.62 4.32 -9.82
C ALA A 354 4.07 3.40 -8.70
N SER A 355 3.01 3.82 -7.98
CA SER A 355 2.34 2.96 -6.98
C SER A 355 1.66 1.76 -7.64
N SER A 356 1.05 1.93 -8.81
CA SER A 356 0.42 0.82 -9.54
C SER A 356 1.43 -0.22 -10.02
N GLU A 357 2.60 0.20 -10.49
CA GLU A 357 3.69 -0.71 -10.88
C GLU A 357 4.13 -1.58 -9.70
N LYS A 358 4.25 -1.01 -8.50
CA LYS A 358 4.59 -1.74 -7.28
C LYS A 358 3.52 -2.79 -6.93
N ILE A 359 2.24 -2.43 -7.06
CA ILE A 359 1.12 -3.35 -6.79
C ILE A 359 1.10 -4.47 -7.84
N PHE A 360 1.20 -4.15 -9.13
CA PHE A 360 1.17 -5.16 -10.17
C PHE A 360 2.39 -6.07 -10.14
N THR A 361 3.58 -5.55 -9.80
CA THR A 361 4.76 -6.39 -9.54
C THR A 361 4.50 -7.39 -8.42
N LEU A 362 3.81 -6.96 -7.36
CA LEU A 362 3.41 -7.86 -6.28
C LEU A 362 2.41 -8.92 -6.77
N LEU A 363 1.36 -8.53 -7.49
CA LEU A 363 0.35 -9.45 -8.04
C LEU A 363 0.92 -10.42 -9.09
N ASP A 364 1.98 -10.02 -9.79
CA ASP A 364 2.68 -10.87 -10.76
C ASP A 364 3.70 -11.81 -10.12
N THR A 365 4.00 -11.64 -8.82
CA THR A 365 4.88 -12.52 -8.05
C THR A 365 4.22 -13.89 -7.89
N LYS A 366 4.75 -14.90 -8.56
CA LYS A 366 4.20 -16.25 -8.49
C LYS A 366 4.60 -16.92 -7.17
N PRO A 367 3.69 -17.66 -6.51
CA PRO A 367 4.05 -18.49 -5.38
C PRO A 367 5.07 -19.55 -5.85
N LEU A 368 6.22 -19.61 -5.17
CA LEU A 368 7.31 -20.53 -5.52
C LEU A 368 6.95 -22.00 -5.30
N ILE A 369 5.98 -22.27 -4.43
CA ILE A 369 5.46 -23.60 -4.16
C ILE A 369 4.08 -23.70 -4.81
N PRO A 370 3.94 -24.35 -5.97
CA PRO A 370 2.66 -24.49 -6.66
C PRO A 370 1.66 -25.29 -5.82
N LYS A 371 0.39 -24.90 -5.89
CA LYS A 371 -0.69 -25.73 -5.33
C LYS A 371 -0.84 -26.96 -6.22
N ASN A 372 -0.79 -28.15 -5.61
CA ASN A 372 -1.08 -29.37 -6.36
C ASN A 372 -2.58 -29.38 -6.72
N GLU A 373 -2.92 -29.56 -7.98
CA GLU A 373 -4.31 -29.59 -8.45
C GLU A 373 -5.02 -30.90 -8.08
N HIS A 374 -4.24 -31.99 -7.91
CA HIS A 374 -4.74 -33.31 -7.55
C HIS A 374 -3.95 -33.88 -6.36
N PRO A 375 -4.09 -33.29 -5.14
CA PRO A 375 -3.33 -33.73 -3.99
C PRO A 375 -3.78 -35.12 -3.53
N VAL A 376 -2.83 -35.94 -3.13
CA VAL A 376 -3.10 -37.18 -2.42
C VAL A 376 -3.62 -36.82 -1.02
N VAL A 377 -4.76 -37.40 -0.67
CA VAL A 377 -5.34 -37.27 0.68
C VAL A 377 -5.23 -38.64 1.36
N LEU A 378 -4.49 -38.69 2.45
CA LEU A 378 -4.38 -39.92 3.26
C LEU A 378 -5.62 -40.07 4.13
N PRO A 379 -6.13 -41.31 4.36
CA PRO A 379 -7.23 -41.53 5.27
C PRO A 379 -6.95 -41.04 6.70
N GLU A 380 -5.72 -41.27 7.18
CA GLU A 380 -5.19 -40.80 8.45
C GLU A 380 -3.68 -40.65 8.35
N ILE A 381 -3.13 -39.59 8.94
CA ILE A 381 -1.68 -39.42 9.10
C ILE A 381 -1.27 -40.04 10.41
N LYS A 382 -0.37 -41.06 10.34
CA LYS A 382 0.20 -41.75 11.51
C LYS A 382 1.43 -41.05 12.07
N GLY A 383 2.14 -40.31 11.21
CA GLY A 383 3.28 -39.48 11.60
C GLY A 383 4.63 -40.14 11.39
N ARG A 384 4.78 -41.11 10.47
CA ARG A 384 6.09 -41.58 10.03
C ARG A 384 6.73 -40.54 9.10
N ILE A 385 7.97 -40.09 9.41
CA ILE A 385 8.67 -39.07 8.62
C ILE A 385 9.97 -39.69 8.10
N GLU A 386 10.22 -39.52 6.81
CA GLU A 386 11.40 -40.05 6.13
C GLU A 386 12.05 -38.94 5.29
N PHE A 387 13.33 -38.69 5.55
CA PHE A 387 14.24 -37.88 4.73
C PHE A 387 15.17 -38.83 3.99
N ASP A 388 15.22 -38.68 2.67
CA ASP A 388 16.00 -39.54 1.79
C ASP A 388 16.91 -38.69 0.89
N HIS A 389 18.20 -38.65 1.20
CA HIS A 389 19.26 -37.89 0.50
C HIS A 389 18.91 -36.41 0.26
N VAL A 390 18.39 -35.71 1.29
CA VAL A 390 17.87 -34.34 1.18
C VAL A 390 19.00 -33.32 1.14
N TRP A 391 18.93 -32.45 0.11
CA TRP A 391 19.77 -31.25 -0.04
C TRP A 391 18.88 -30.03 -0.09
N PHE A 392 19.25 -29.00 0.67
CA PHE A 392 18.43 -27.79 0.76
C PHE A 392 19.26 -26.52 0.88
N THR A 393 18.83 -25.47 0.18
CA THR A 393 19.31 -24.08 0.30
C THR A 393 18.15 -23.10 0.24
N TYR A 394 18.20 -22.01 1.01
CA TYR A 394 17.21 -20.92 0.97
C TYR A 394 17.37 -20.04 -0.28
N THR A 395 18.61 -19.84 -0.76
CA THR A 395 18.89 -18.97 -1.91
C THR A 395 18.60 -19.63 -3.25
N GLY A 396 18.65 -20.96 -3.30
CA GLY A 396 18.62 -21.77 -4.54
C GLY A 396 19.98 -21.86 -5.23
N ASP A 397 21.05 -21.25 -4.66
CA ASP A 397 22.42 -21.41 -5.18
C ASP A 397 23.04 -22.69 -4.60
N GLU A 398 23.55 -23.57 -5.48
CA GLU A 398 24.21 -24.82 -5.09
C GLU A 398 25.51 -24.60 -4.29
N LYS A 399 26.00 -23.37 -4.19
CA LYS A 399 27.18 -23.05 -3.35
C LYS A 399 26.80 -22.89 -1.87
N ASP A 400 25.53 -22.57 -1.58
CA ASP A 400 25.06 -22.22 -0.24
C ASP A 400 24.18 -23.31 0.38
N TRP A 401 24.60 -24.57 0.29
CA TRP A 401 23.86 -25.67 0.89
C TRP A 401 23.78 -25.57 2.42
N VAL A 402 22.54 -25.48 2.92
CA VAL A 402 22.22 -25.51 4.36
C VAL A 402 22.12 -26.97 4.86
N LEU A 403 21.43 -27.83 4.09
CA LEU A 403 21.42 -29.28 4.32
C LEU A 403 22.17 -29.98 3.19
N LYS A 404 22.95 -31.00 3.54
CA LYS A 404 23.86 -31.72 2.64
C LYS A 404 23.73 -33.22 2.86
N ASP A 405 22.99 -33.90 2.00
CA ASP A 405 22.85 -35.35 2.04
C ASP A 405 22.28 -35.85 3.37
N VAL A 406 21.14 -35.31 3.79
CA VAL A 406 20.50 -35.65 5.07
C VAL A 406 19.50 -36.77 4.85
N SER A 407 19.74 -37.91 5.54
CA SER A 407 18.87 -39.09 5.51
C SER A 407 18.59 -39.60 6.93
N PHE A 408 17.31 -39.77 7.25
CA PHE A 408 16.84 -40.37 8.51
C PHE A 408 15.39 -40.79 8.40
N VAL A 409 14.96 -41.64 9.33
CA VAL A 409 13.56 -42.03 9.51
C VAL A 409 13.18 -41.80 10.97
N ILE A 410 11.98 -41.28 11.18
CA ILE A 410 11.30 -41.14 12.48
C ILE A 410 10.05 -42.02 12.42
N GLU A 411 9.93 -42.96 13.31
CA GLU A 411 8.76 -43.84 13.35
C GLU A 411 7.57 -43.18 14.09
N PRO A 412 6.32 -43.59 13.81
CA PRO A 412 5.16 -43.04 14.51
C PRO A 412 5.28 -43.16 16.04
N GLY A 413 5.03 -42.05 16.74
CA GLY A 413 5.11 -41.98 18.20
C GLY A 413 6.54 -41.84 18.75
N GLN A 414 7.59 -41.81 17.89
CA GLN A 414 8.96 -41.64 18.32
C GLN A 414 9.27 -40.18 18.64
N SER A 415 10.04 -39.93 19.71
CA SER A 415 10.58 -38.63 20.06
C SER A 415 12.03 -38.48 19.58
N VAL A 416 12.31 -37.45 18.77
CA VAL A 416 13.63 -37.20 18.19
C VAL A 416 14.07 -35.77 18.46
N ALA A 417 15.31 -35.62 18.97
CA ALA A 417 15.90 -34.32 19.20
C ALA A 417 17.05 -34.03 18.20
N PHE A 418 17.06 -32.82 17.61
CA PHE A 418 18.14 -32.30 16.82
C PHE A 418 19.01 -31.37 17.65
N VAL A 419 20.31 -31.66 17.75
CA VAL A 419 21.32 -30.86 18.47
C VAL A 419 22.47 -30.45 17.56
N GLY A 420 23.16 -29.39 17.89
CA GLY A 420 24.28 -28.87 17.12
C GLY A 420 24.45 -27.38 17.26
N ALA A 421 25.54 -26.83 16.73
CA ALA A 421 25.82 -25.40 16.76
C ALA A 421 24.75 -24.59 16.00
N THR A 422 24.68 -23.29 16.30
CA THR A 422 23.83 -22.35 15.54
C THR A 422 24.27 -22.37 14.07
N GLY A 423 23.31 -22.40 13.14
CA GLY A 423 23.59 -22.53 11.71
C GLY A 423 23.86 -23.97 11.21
N ALA A 424 23.77 -25.00 12.06
CA ALA A 424 23.96 -26.39 11.64
C ALA A 424 22.82 -26.94 10.75
N GLY A 425 21.68 -26.23 10.60
CA GLY A 425 20.53 -26.62 9.76
C GLY A 425 19.36 -27.21 10.53
N LYS A 426 19.35 -27.15 11.88
CA LYS A 426 18.29 -27.72 12.71
C LYS A 426 16.88 -27.18 12.38
N SER A 427 16.68 -25.87 12.46
CA SER A 427 15.37 -25.23 12.16
C SER A 427 14.97 -25.39 10.68
N SER A 428 15.95 -25.62 9.78
CA SER A 428 15.65 -25.89 8.37
C SER A 428 14.96 -27.25 8.20
N ILE A 429 15.30 -28.28 8.98
CA ILE A 429 14.59 -29.56 8.97
C ILE A 429 13.12 -29.35 9.37
N LEU A 430 12.88 -28.59 10.45
CA LEU A 430 11.53 -28.29 10.92
C LEU A 430 10.68 -27.60 9.84
N ASN A 431 11.25 -26.60 9.19
CA ASN A 431 10.61 -25.84 8.13
C ASN A 431 10.28 -26.70 6.89
N LEU A 432 11.10 -27.71 6.59
CA LEU A 432 10.89 -28.61 5.47
C LEU A 432 9.77 -29.63 5.74
N ILE A 433 9.64 -30.11 6.97
CA ILE A 433 8.56 -31.03 7.35
C ILE A 433 7.19 -30.39 7.15
N GLY A 434 7.02 -29.11 7.53
CA GLY A 434 5.79 -28.33 7.30
C GLY A 434 5.60 -27.86 5.85
N ARG A 435 6.53 -28.21 4.95
CA ARG A 435 6.57 -27.75 3.56
C ARG A 435 6.37 -26.24 3.44
N TYR A 436 7.13 -25.47 4.25
CA TYR A 436 7.23 -24.02 4.08
C TYR A 436 8.20 -23.65 2.95
N TYR A 437 9.11 -24.58 2.62
CA TYR A 437 10.05 -24.54 1.50
C TYR A 437 10.09 -25.88 0.79
N ASP A 438 10.38 -25.89 -0.50
CA ASP A 438 10.64 -27.12 -1.26
C ASP A 438 12.16 -27.39 -1.34
N ILE A 439 12.53 -28.68 -1.30
CA ILE A 439 13.91 -29.15 -1.40
C ILE A 439 14.40 -29.14 -2.84
N GLN A 440 15.72 -29.01 -3.03
CA GLN A 440 16.34 -29.05 -4.36
C GLN A 440 16.70 -30.46 -4.81
N LYS A 441 17.17 -31.35 -3.88
CA LYS A 441 17.53 -32.76 -4.21
C LYS A 441 17.01 -33.66 -3.08
N GLY A 442 16.72 -34.92 -3.42
CA GLY A 442 16.20 -35.92 -2.49
C GLY A 442 14.68 -35.95 -2.39
N THR A 443 14.17 -36.61 -1.35
CA THR A 443 12.75 -36.78 -1.10
C THR A 443 12.45 -36.67 0.38
N ILE A 444 11.33 -36.07 0.74
CA ILE A 444 10.76 -36.08 2.10
C ILE A 444 9.40 -36.73 2.00
N ARG A 445 9.17 -37.78 2.80
CA ARG A 445 7.90 -38.54 2.82
C ARG A 445 7.27 -38.48 4.21
N VAL A 446 5.95 -38.38 4.21
CA VAL A 446 5.12 -38.57 5.41
C VAL A 446 4.21 -39.77 5.15
N ASP A 447 4.30 -40.77 6.01
CA ASP A 447 3.60 -42.06 5.87
C ASP A 447 3.81 -42.72 4.49
N GLY A 448 5.02 -42.59 3.94
CA GLY A 448 5.41 -43.17 2.65
C GLY A 448 5.05 -42.34 1.41
N VAL A 449 4.29 -41.24 1.55
CA VAL A 449 3.92 -40.34 0.46
C VAL A 449 4.80 -39.09 0.45
N ASP A 450 5.28 -38.69 -0.72
CA ASP A 450 6.07 -37.46 -0.88
C ASP A 450 5.25 -36.24 -0.43
N ILE A 451 5.82 -35.38 0.41
CA ILE A 451 5.12 -34.16 0.89
C ILE A 451 4.71 -33.20 -0.23
N ARG A 452 5.32 -33.31 -1.42
CA ARG A 452 4.95 -32.53 -2.62
C ARG A 452 3.64 -33.00 -3.24
N GLU A 453 3.28 -34.27 -3.03
CA GLU A 453 2.05 -34.87 -3.53
C GLU A 453 0.90 -34.77 -2.54
N LEU A 454 1.20 -34.68 -1.22
CA LEU A 454 0.19 -34.56 -0.17
C LEU A 454 -0.60 -33.25 -0.24
N SER A 455 -1.85 -33.30 0.21
CA SER A 455 -2.63 -32.10 0.53
C SER A 455 -1.92 -31.28 1.59
N ARG A 456 -1.59 -30.02 1.24
CA ARG A 456 -0.90 -29.09 2.16
C ARG A 456 -1.73 -28.81 3.42
N GLU A 457 -3.05 -28.73 3.26
CA GLU A 457 -3.98 -28.49 4.36
C GLU A 457 -3.97 -29.67 5.33
N GLN A 458 -4.04 -30.90 4.80
CA GLN A 458 -3.99 -32.10 5.62
C GLN A 458 -2.64 -32.26 6.33
N LEU A 459 -1.52 -32.02 5.61
CA LEU A 459 -0.19 -32.09 6.19
C LEU A 459 -0.04 -31.09 7.35
N ARG A 460 -0.42 -29.82 7.14
CA ARG A 460 -0.30 -28.79 8.17
C ARG A 460 -1.24 -28.97 9.34
N ARG A 461 -2.45 -29.52 9.12
CA ARG A 461 -3.38 -29.84 10.20
C ARG A 461 -2.86 -30.98 11.08
N ALA A 462 -2.08 -31.89 10.50
CA ALA A 462 -1.47 -33.00 11.25
C ALA A 462 -0.23 -32.57 12.03
N ILE A 463 0.33 -31.38 11.76
CA ILE A 463 1.55 -30.85 12.38
C ILE A 463 1.18 -29.75 13.37
N GLY A 464 1.49 -29.95 14.64
CA GLY A 464 1.49 -28.89 15.65
C GLY A 464 2.90 -28.32 15.80
N GLN A 465 3.07 -27.04 15.52
CA GLN A 465 4.35 -26.37 15.64
C GLN A 465 4.33 -25.33 16.75
N VAL A 466 5.24 -25.46 17.69
CA VAL A 466 5.55 -24.44 18.70
C VAL A 466 6.81 -23.71 18.27
N GLN A 467 6.70 -22.43 18.05
CA GLN A 467 7.81 -21.55 17.62
C GLN A 467 8.56 -20.99 18.82
N GLN A 468 9.83 -20.66 18.62
CA GLN A 468 10.69 -20.02 19.61
C GLN A 468 10.09 -18.68 20.07
N ASP A 469 9.72 -17.81 19.13
CA ASP A 469 9.05 -16.54 19.39
C ASP A 469 7.54 -16.72 19.25
N VAL A 470 6.83 -16.78 20.38
CA VAL A 470 5.39 -16.97 20.41
C VAL A 470 4.68 -15.69 19.98
N PHE A 471 3.89 -15.78 18.92
CA PHE A 471 3.03 -14.70 18.47
C PHE A 471 1.60 -14.89 18.96
N LEU A 472 1.06 -13.86 19.63
CA LEU A 472 -0.34 -13.78 20.03
C LEU A 472 -1.04 -12.65 19.27
N PHE A 473 -2.22 -12.98 18.73
CA PHE A 473 -3.08 -12.00 18.06
C PHE A 473 -3.82 -11.15 19.07
N THR A 474 -4.11 -9.91 18.71
CA THR A 474 -5.01 -9.07 19.51
C THR A 474 -6.42 -9.67 19.53
N GLY A 475 -7.03 -9.75 20.70
CA GLY A 475 -8.33 -10.39 20.91
C GLY A 475 -8.46 -10.85 22.34
N ASP A 476 -8.85 -12.10 22.56
CA ASP A 476 -8.90 -12.77 23.86
C ASP A 476 -8.05 -14.06 23.88
N ILE A 477 -7.89 -14.67 25.04
CA ILE A 477 -7.14 -15.91 25.20
C ILE A 477 -7.81 -17.06 24.44
N ARG A 478 -9.13 -17.16 24.51
CA ARG A 478 -9.92 -18.20 23.84
C ARG A 478 -9.72 -18.15 22.33
N GLY A 479 -9.85 -16.97 21.72
CA GLY A 479 -9.60 -16.75 20.29
C GLY A 479 -8.16 -17.07 19.89
N ASN A 480 -7.19 -16.80 20.76
CA ASN A 480 -5.80 -17.14 20.52
C ASN A 480 -5.49 -18.63 20.56
N ILE A 481 -6.20 -19.41 21.37
CA ILE A 481 -6.07 -20.88 21.40
C ILE A 481 -6.80 -21.49 20.21
N ARG A 482 -8.00 -21.04 19.90
CA ARG A 482 -8.85 -21.54 18.81
C ARG A 482 -8.32 -21.19 17.41
N LEU A 483 -7.66 -20.05 17.23
CA LEU A 483 -7.18 -19.51 15.93
C LEU A 483 -8.21 -19.57 14.80
N LEU A 484 -9.46 -19.17 15.08
CA LEU A 484 -10.59 -19.12 14.13
C LEU A 484 -11.11 -20.50 13.64
N ASP A 485 -10.65 -21.62 14.20
CA ASP A 485 -11.27 -22.93 13.94
C ASP A 485 -12.50 -23.13 14.85
N GLU A 486 -13.67 -22.75 14.35
CA GLU A 486 -14.92 -22.82 15.10
C GLU A 486 -15.33 -24.24 15.47
N SER A 487 -14.69 -25.28 14.89
CA SER A 487 -14.92 -26.67 15.26
C SER A 487 -14.37 -27.02 16.65
N ILE A 488 -13.39 -26.24 17.16
CA ILE A 488 -12.81 -26.44 18.48
C ILE A 488 -13.76 -25.84 19.54
N THR A 489 -14.30 -26.70 20.38
CA THR A 489 -15.23 -26.30 21.43
C THR A 489 -14.53 -25.60 22.60
N ASP A 490 -15.29 -24.84 23.39
CA ASP A 490 -14.77 -24.19 24.58
C ASP A 490 -14.23 -25.20 25.61
N GLU A 491 -14.86 -26.38 25.71
CA GLU A 491 -14.40 -27.46 26.58
C GLU A 491 -13.05 -28.02 26.14
N GLU A 492 -12.82 -28.19 24.83
CA GLU A 492 -11.52 -28.63 24.29
C GLU A 492 -10.43 -27.60 24.56
N ILE A 493 -10.74 -26.29 24.45
CA ILE A 493 -9.82 -25.22 24.81
C ILE A 493 -9.41 -25.28 26.27
N GLU A 494 -10.40 -25.42 27.17
CA GLU A 494 -10.13 -25.50 28.60
C GLU A 494 -9.37 -26.77 28.99
N ASN A 495 -9.69 -27.90 28.38
CA ASN A 495 -8.97 -29.16 28.58
C ASN A 495 -7.50 -29.02 28.08
N ALA A 496 -7.30 -28.50 26.88
CA ALA A 496 -5.95 -28.25 26.36
C ALA A 496 -5.15 -27.32 27.29
N ALA A 497 -5.77 -26.26 27.79
CA ALA A 497 -5.11 -25.33 28.71
C ALA A 497 -4.77 -25.98 30.07
N ARG A 498 -5.61 -26.90 30.59
CA ARG A 498 -5.33 -27.65 31.81
C ARG A 498 -4.17 -28.62 31.62
N GLU A 499 -4.15 -29.37 30.53
CA GLU A 499 -3.10 -30.35 30.23
C GLU A 499 -1.70 -29.71 30.13
N VAL A 500 -1.63 -28.48 29.63
CA VAL A 500 -0.33 -27.75 29.49
C VAL A 500 -0.10 -26.78 30.66
N ASN A 501 -0.79 -26.87 31.77
CA ASN A 501 -0.70 -25.99 32.94
C ASN A 501 -1.02 -24.49 32.65
N ALA A 502 -1.54 -24.15 31.48
CA ALA A 502 -1.93 -22.77 31.15
C ALA A 502 -3.14 -22.30 31.99
N ALA A 503 -4.07 -23.18 32.31
CA ALA A 503 -5.24 -22.89 33.15
C ALA A 503 -4.85 -22.28 34.51
N ARG A 504 -3.71 -22.68 35.10
CA ARG A 504 -3.21 -22.17 36.39
C ARG A 504 -3.08 -20.65 36.46
N PHE A 505 -2.64 -20.02 35.36
CA PHE A 505 -2.56 -18.58 35.34
C PHE A 505 -3.79 -17.92 34.71
N ILE A 506 -4.45 -18.58 33.72
CA ILE A 506 -5.65 -18.05 33.06
C ILE A 506 -6.78 -17.83 34.05
N GLU A 507 -7.02 -18.82 34.94
CA GLU A 507 -8.09 -18.77 35.95
C GLU A 507 -7.85 -17.72 37.05
N ARG A 508 -6.62 -17.20 37.18
CA ARG A 508 -6.28 -16.09 38.10
C ARG A 508 -6.52 -14.70 37.45
N LEU A 509 -6.74 -14.64 36.15
CA LEU A 509 -7.02 -13.39 35.46
C LEU A 509 -8.46 -12.93 35.71
N PRO A 510 -8.75 -11.63 35.77
CA PRO A 510 -10.09 -11.12 36.08
C PRO A 510 -11.20 -11.66 35.17
N ASN A 511 -10.91 -11.85 33.88
CA ASN A 511 -11.86 -12.29 32.88
C ASN A 511 -11.57 -13.74 32.39
N GLY A 512 -10.62 -14.45 32.99
CA GLY A 512 -10.26 -15.83 32.63
C GLY A 512 -9.92 -15.98 31.15
N TYR A 513 -10.57 -16.92 30.44
CA TYR A 513 -10.36 -17.16 29.02
C TYR A 513 -10.83 -16.02 28.10
N SER A 514 -11.66 -15.11 28.58
CA SER A 514 -12.08 -13.89 27.86
C SER A 514 -11.16 -12.70 28.17
N GLU A 515 -10.04 -12.90 28.87
CA GLU A 515 -9.09 -11.83 29.15
C GLU A 515 -8.46 -11.32 27.86
N ARG A 516 -8.32 -9.98 27.79
CA ARG A 516 -7.85 -9.28 26.60
C ARG A 516 -6.36 -9.53 26.35
N VAL A 517 -6.04 -9.97 25.14
CA VAL A 517 -4.68 -10.07 24.63
C VAL A 517 -4.34 -8.81 23.82
N THR A 518 -3.34 -8.08 24.27
CA THR A 518 -2.80 -6.91 23.54
C THR A 518 -1.86 -7.37 22.41
N GLU A 519 -1.42 -6.43 21.59
CA GLU A 519 -0.50 -6.69 20.47
C GLU A 519 0.70 -7.54 20.93
N ARG A 520 0.92 -8.67 20.25
CA ARG A 520 1.96 -9.67 20.54
C ARG A 520 1.93 -10.21 21.98
N GLY A 521 0.84 -10.02 22.72
CA GLY A 521 0.72 -10.47 24.10
C GLY A 521 1.71 -9.80 25.04
N ALA A 522 2.00 -8.52 24.85
CA ALA A 522 3.01 -7.75 25.61
C ALA A 522 2.74 -7.71 27.14
N THR A 523 1.51 -7.97 27.56
CA THR A 523 1.10 -8.01 28.97
C THR A 523 1.43 -9.34 29.66
N TYR A 524 1.75 -10.39 28.91
CA TYR A 524 2.05 -11.72 29.43
C TYR A 524 3.56 -11.97 29.51
N SER A 525 4.01 -12.74 30.52
CA SER A 525 5.40 -13.18 30.61
C SER A 525 5.77 -14.10 29.43
N ALA A 526 7.06 -14.28 29.17
CA ALA A 526 7.52 -15.18 28.10
C ALA A 526 6.98 -16.62 28.32
N GLY A 527 7.03 -17.11 29.56
CA GLY A 527 6.50 -18.42 29.91
C GLY A 527 4.98 -18.54 29.74
N GLN A 528 4.20 -17.51 30.13
CA GLN A 528 2.75 -17.51 29.91
C GLN A 528 2.40 -17.55 28.42
N ARG A 529 3.10 -16.77 27.57
CA ARG A 529 2.91 -16.84 26.12
C ARG A 529 3.23 -18.24 25.58
N GLN A 530 4.29 -18.87 26.11
CA GLN A 530 4.68 -20.22 25.73
C GLN A 530 3.59 -21.25 26.07
N LEU A 531 3.04 -21.20 27.30
CA LEU A 531 1.94 -22.06 27.72
C LEU A 531 0.67 -21.87 26.87
N LEU A 532 0.35 -20.63 26.46
CA LEU A 532 -0.74 -20.36 25.52
C LEU A 532 -0.47 -20.97 24.13
N SER A 533 0.78 -20.93 23.66
CA SER A 533 1.18 -21.58 22.40
C SER A 533 1.04 -23.11 22.49
N PHE A 534 1.36 -23.69 23.64
CA PHE A 534 1.16 -25.12 23.89
C PHE A 534 -0.32 -25.50 23.90
N ALA A 535 -1.16 -24.72 24.60
CA ALA A 535 -2.61 -24.92 24.63
C ALA A 535 -3.20 -24.83 23.21
N ARG A 536 -2.78 -23.84 22.42
CA ARG A 536 -3.12 -23.70 20.99
C ARG A 536 -2.76 -24.96 20.21
N THR A 537 -1.52 -25.43 20.34
CA THR A 537 -1.04 -26.62 19.63
C THR A 537 -1.81 -27.87 20.01
N LEU A 538 -2.11 -28.04 21.30
CA LEU A 538 -2.82 -29.22 21.82
C LEU A 538 -4.28 -29.24 21.39
N ALA A 539 -4.95 -28.07 21.35
CA ALA A 539 -6.36 -27.96 20.95
C ALA A 539 -6.61 -28.49 19.52
N TYR A 540 -5.61 -28.45 18.65
CA TYR A 540 -5.66 -29.02 17.29
C TYR A 540 -5.37 -30.53 17.22
N GLN A 541 -5.00 -31.18 18.32
CA GLN A 541 -4.71 -32.62 18.42
C GLN A 541 -3.79 -33.16 17.32
N PRO A 542 -2.61 -32.57 17.08
CA PRO A 542 -1.72 -32.95 15.99
C PRO A 542 -1.14 -34.35 16.21
N LYS A 543 -0.83 -35.07 15.13
CA LYS A 543 -0.13 -36.36 15.16
C LYS A 543 1.39 -36.20 15.18
N ILE A 544 1.89 -35.11 14.60
CA ILE A 544 3.30 -34.73 14.56
C ILE A 544 3.47 -33.44 15.35
N LEU A 545 4.37 -33.43 16.29
CA LEU A 545 4.68 -32.27 17.12
C LEU A 545 6.09 -31.74 16.77
N ILE A 546 6.20 -30.46 16.51
CA ILE A 546 7.46 -29.76 16.25
C ILE A 546 7.67 -28.72 17.35
N LEU A 547 8.75 -28.86 18.12
CA LEU A 547 9.12 -27.95 19.20
C LEU A 547 10.45 -27.25 18.86
N ASP A 548 10.42 -25.94 18.62
CA ASP A 548 11.60 -25.12 18.40
C ASP A 548 11.87 -24.29 19.66
N GLU A 549 12.92 -24.63 20.38
CA GLU A 549 13.45 -24.01 21.61
C GLU A 549 12.43 -23.37 22.58
N ALA A 550 11.93 -24.16 23.56
CA ALA A 550 10.80 -23.76 24.41
C ALA A 550 11.16 -22.99 25.71
N THR A 551 12.43 -22.68 26.03
CA THR A 551 12.79 -22.37 27.43
C THR A 551 13.82 -21.25 27.67
N SER A 552 14.03 -20.30 26.77
CA SER A 552 14.93 -19.16 27.00
C SER A 552 14.26 -18.03 27.82
N ASN A 553 14.93 -17.51 28.85
CA ASN A 553 14.51 -16.35 29.66
C ASN A 553 13.19 -16.52 30.46
N ILE A 554 12.97 -17.67 31.11
CA ILE A 554 11.77 -17.98 31.88
C ILE A 554 12.14 -18.11 33.37
N ASP A 555 11.24 -17.68 34.25
CA ASP A 555 11.36 -17.87 35.70
C ASP A 555 11.28 -19.35 36.08
N THR A 556 11.91 -19.73 37.20
CA THR A 556 12.08 -21.13 37.61
C THR A 556 10.76 -21.88 37.82
N GLU A 557 9.72 -21.22 38.34
CA GLU A 557 8.42 -21.87 38.57
C GLU A 557 7.73 -22.18 37.25
N THR A 558 7.70 -21.21 36.33
CA THR A 558 7.10 -21.41 34.99
C THR A 558 7.92 -22.38 34.15
N GLU A 559 9.24 -22.47 34.33
CA GLU A 559 10.09 -23.45 33.65
C GLU A 559 9.67 -24.89 33.99
N GLN A 560 9.29 -25.15 35.24
CA GLN A 560 8.81 -26.48 35.64
C GLN A 560 7.46 -26.80 34.98
N TRP A 561 6.52 -25.86 34.95
CA TRP A 561 5.24 -26.03 34.27
C TRP A 561 5.42 -26.31 32.77
N ILE A 562 6.37 -25.63 32.14
CA ILE A 562 6.71 -25.85 30.73
C ILE A 562 7.29 -27.23 30.49
N LYS A 563 8.20 -27.73 31.36
CA LYS A 563 8.75 -29.09 31.24
C LYS A 563 7.66 -30.16 31.36
N GLU A 564 6.75 -30.01 32.33
CA GLU A 564 5.60 -30.88 32.47
C GLU A 564 4.70 -30.81 31.23
N ALA A 565 4.41 -29.61 30.71
CA ALA A 565 3.60 -29.41 29.51
C ALA A 565 4.23 -30.05 28.27
N VAL A 566 5.54 -29.89 28.06
CA VAL A 566 6.27 -30.53 26.95
C VAL A 566 6.17 -32.06 27.05
N HIS A 567 6.35 -32.64 28.24
CA HIS A 567 6.22 -34.08 28.45
C HIS A 567 4.81 -34.59 28.07
N HIS A 568 3.74 -33.90 28.51
CA HIS A 568 2.37 -34.21 28.13
C HIS A 568 2.11 -34.06 26.64
N LEU A 569 2.62 -32.99 26.01
CA LEU A 569 2.49 -32.78 24.59
C LEU A 569 3.11 -33.90 23.74
N MET A 570 4.24 -34.47 24.17
CA MET A 570 4.96 -35.52 23.44
C MET A 570 4.28 -36.89 23.52
N GLN A 571 3.47 -37.16 24.54
CA GLN A 571 2.85 -38.48 24.75
C GLN A 571 1.94 -38.87 23.59
N GLY A 572 2.21 -40.06 23.00
CA GLY A 572 1.41 -40.63 21.92
C GLY A 572 1.50 -39.92 20.57
N ARG A 573 2.48 -39.02 20.39
CA ARG A 573 2.72 -38.26 19.15
C ARG A 573 4.15 -38.47 18.65
N THR A 574 4.33 -38.34 17.33
CA THR A 574 5.68 -38.23 16.77
C THR A 574 6.22 -36.85 17.10
N ALA A 575 7.23 -36.77 17.96
CA ALA A 575 7.77 -35.50 18.44
C ALA A 575 9.15 -35.20 17.87
N ILE A 576 9.32 -33.98 17.35
CA ILE A 576 10.59 -33.49 16.83
C ILE A 576 10.95 -32.22 17.60
N MET A 577 12.13 -32.26 18.23
CA MET A 577 12.57 -31.17 19.09
C MET A 577 13.91 -30.60 18.61
N VAL A 578 14.01 -29.28 18.55
CA VAL A 578 15.28 -28.57 18.46
C VAL A 578 15.55 -27.94 19.81
N ALA A 579 16.57 -28.42 20.49
CA ALA A 579 16.86 -27.95 21.83
C ALA A 579 18.21 -27.23 21.89
N HIS A 580 18.22 -26.14 22.62
CA HIS A 580 19.42 -25.45 23.09
C HIS A 580 19.77 -25.84 24.54
N ARG A 581 18.84 -26.47 25.29
CA ARG A 581 19.09 -27.02 26.63
C ARG A 581 19.05 -28.54 26.59
N LEU A 582 20.17 -29.14 26.94
CA LEU A 582 20.34 -30.61 26.91
C LEU A 582 19.47 -31.35 27.93
N SER A 583 19.04 -30.67 29.02
CA SER A 583 18.14 -31.28 30.01
C SER A 583 16.78 -31.67 29.46
N THR A 584 16.35 -31.07 28.36
CA THR A 584 15.02 -31.33 27.76
C THR A 584 15.03 -32.53 26.79
N ILE A 585 16.21 -32.91 26.29
CA ILE A 585 16.34 -33.93 25.25
C ILE A 585 16.87 -35.26 25.77
N GLN A 586 17.27 -35.36 27.05
CA GLN A 586 17.83 -36.58 27.63
C GLN A 586 16.83 -37.74 27.57
N ASP A 587 15.54 -37.43 27.65
CA ASP A 587 14.44 -38.39 27.64
C ASP A 587 13.93 -38.72 26.23
N CYS A 588 14.50 -38.16 25.16
CA CYS A 588 14.13 -38.50 23.81
C CYS A 588 14.61 -39.89 23.42
N ASP A 589 13.81 -40.60 22.63
CA ASP A 589 14.15 -41.94 22.12
C ASP A 589 15.41 -41.92 21.25
N ARG A 590 15.66 -40.79 20.55
CA ARG A 590 16.78 -40.64 19.66
C ARG A 590 17.27 -39.20 19.58
N ILE A 591 18.58 -39.00 19.62
CA ILE A 591 19.20 -37.69 19.43
C ILE A 591 20.04 -37.74 18.14
N MET A 592 19.85 -36.72 17.29
CA MET A 592 20.60 -36.57 16.04
C MET A 592 21.50 -35.33 16.12
N VAL A 593 22.80 -35.51 15.99
CA VAL A 593 23.78 -34.43 16.07
C VAL A 593 24.08 -33.89 14.69
N MET A 594 23.72 -32.62 14.50
CA MET A 594 23.97 -31.91 13.24
C MET A 594 25.26 -31.11 13.28
N HIS A 595 26.04 -31.21 12.23
CA HIS A 595 27.23 -30.41 12.03
C HIS A 595 27.45 -30.07 10.56
N HIS A 596 27.56 -28.78 10.24
CA HIS A 596 27.69 -28.25 8.87
C HIS A 596 26.69 -28.83 7.85
N GLY A 597 25.44 -28.93 8.23
CA GLY A 597 24.33 -29.37 7.37
C GLY A 597 24.24 -30.89 7.18
N ARG A 598 24.96 -31.69 7.99
CA ARG A 598 24.93 -33.16 7.95
C ARG A 598 24.64 -33.74 9.32
N ILE A 599 23.97 -34.90 9.38
CA ILE A 599 23.89 -35.70 10.59
C ILE A 599 25.23 -36.43 10.76
N ARG A 600 25.90 -36.25 11.89
CA ARG A 600 27.20 -36.85 12.21
C ARG A 600 27.11 -37.98 13.23
N GLU A 601 26.21 -37.82 14.20
CA GLU A 601 26.03 -38.81 15.25
C GLU A 601 24.51 -39.01 15.46
N SER A 602 24.13 -40.22 15.81
CA SER A 602 22.74 -40.55 16.11
C SER A 602 22.67 -41.70 17.09
N GLY A 603 21.91 -41.56 18.17
CA GLY A 603 21.75 -42.57 19.22
C GLY A 603 20.97 -42.02 20.40
N THR A 604 20.86 -42.79 21.45
CA THR A 604 20.33 -42.35 22.74
C THR A 604 21.31 -41.44 23.47
N HIS A 605 20.84 -40.72 24.49
CA HIS A 605 21.68 -39.87 25.32
C HIS A 605 22.92 -40.61 25.87
N GLN A 606 22.71 -41.86 26.39
CA GLN A 606 23.80 -42.67 26.98
C GLN A 606 24.81 -43.17 25.93
N GLU A 607 24.30 -43.63 24.77
CA GLU A 607 25.18 -44.09 23.67
C GLU A 607 26.07 -42.96 23.15
N LEU A 608 25.51 -41.78 22.97
CA LEU A 608 26.25 -40.62 22.46
C LEU A 608 27.29 -40.08 23.46
N LEU A 609 27.03 -40.18 24.77
CA LEU A 609 28.02 -39.86 25.80
C LEU A 609 29.21 -40.83 25.76
N GLN A 610 28.96 -42.14 25.50
CA GLN A 610 30.00 -43.18 25.41
C GLN A 610 30.86 -43.03 24.14
N MET A 611 30.28 -42.49 23.04
CA MET A 611 30.99 -42.28 21.77
C MET A 611 32.10 -41.23 21.85
N ASN A 612 32.17 -40.42 22.91
CA ASN A 612 33.15 -39.33 23.07
C ASN A 612 33.22 -38.36 21.87
N GLY A 613 32.11 -38.16 21.19
CA GLY A 613 31.98 -37.38 19.97
C GLY A 613 31.60 -35.91 20.16
N ILE A 614 30.94 -35.37 19.16
CA ILE A 614 30.46 -33.98 19.16
C ILE A 614 29.41 -33.75 20.25
N TYR A 615 28.51 -34.73 20.46
CA TYR A 615 27.48 -34.67 21.50
C TYR A 615 28.04 -34.48 22.88
N LYS A 616 29.02 -35.30 23.25
CA LYS A 616 29.64 -35.22 24.58
C LYS A 616 30.30 -33.87 24.82
N ARG A 617 31.02 -33.32 23.83
CA ARG A 617 31.61 -31.97 23.93
C ARG A 617 30.56 -30.88 24.12
N LEU A 618 29.41 -30.96 23.39
CA LEU A 618 28.31 -30.03 23.55
C LEU A 618 27.65 -30.14 24.94
N TYR A 619 27.61 -31.38 25.48
CA TYR A 619 27.05 -31.64 26.80
C TYR A 619 27.95 -31.09 27.92
N GLU A 620 29.27 -31.31 27.83
CA GLU A 620 30.27 -30.80 28.78
C GLU A 620 30.28 -29.25 28.80
N LEU A 621 30.23 -28.58 27.63
CA LEU A 621 30.17 -27.14 27.50
C LEU A 621 28.90 -26.50 28.08
N GLN A 622 27.83 -27.23 28.28
CA GLN A 622 26.58 -26.71 28.90
C GLN A 622 26.51 -26.96 30.39
N LEU A 623 27.37 -27.81 30.93
CA LEU A 623 27.51 -28.07 32.38
C LEU A 623 28.51 -27.12 33.05
N GLU A 624 29.45 -26.54 32.28
CA GLU A 624 30.32 -25.44 32.69
C GLU A 624 29.59 -24.08 32.64
#